data_16a56bba58b85949c8b1035451e27098
#
_entry.id   16a56bba58b85949c8b1035451e27098
#
_cell.length_a   1.000
_cell.length_b   1.000
_cell.length_c   1.000
_cell.angle_alpha   90.00
_cell.angle_beta   90.00
_cell.angle_gamma   90.00
#
_symmetry.space_group_name_H-M   'P 1'
#
loop_
_entity.id
_entity.type
_entity.pdbx_description
1 polymer ?
#
loop_
_entity_poly.entity_id
_entity_poly.type
_entity_poly.pdbx_seq_one_letter_code
_entity_poly.pdbx_strand_id
1 'polypeptide(L)'
;MDHYKAFRTLGLNVDFVHKKTKDFSRYKLISIVGAIHISSELISRLSASKAKLVFGPRTGARVGNMKIPTNLPPAINLVKSKVLRVETLPPNLSLEIDPIGQANRYIETINVDSNATPYLTLKNGKVIATSEVSGAIYLGSMLDQEGLRVFYKGLFDEIQVDYLLMPVGVRRRCTDSEEFWFNYNDRTIETKNGNMKPAEAKRLPLI
;
A
#
# COMPACT_ATOMS: atom_id res chain seq x y z
N MET A 1 -4.52 1.67 -8.90
CA MET A 1 -5.89 1.54 -8.33
C MET A 1 -6.02 0.44 -7.27
N ASP A 2 -5.23 -0.64 -7.33
CA ASP A 2 -5.40 -1.80 -6.43
C ASP A 2 -5.14 -1.45 -4.97
N HIS A 3 -4.07 -0.71 -4.65
CA HIS A 3 -3.79 -0.20 -3.30
C HIS A 3 -4.92 0.68 -2.73
N TYR A 4 -5.49 1.56 -3.55
CA TYR A 4 -6.65 2.36 -3.15
C TYR A 4 -7.85 1.48 -2.78
N LYS A 5 -8.14 0.44 -3.59
CA LYS A 5 -9.23 -0.50 -3.28
C LYS A 5 -8.99 -1.20 -1.94
N ALA A 6 -7.75 -1.65 -1.68
CA ALA A 6 -7.41 -2.30 -0.42
C ALA A 6 -7.67 -1.38 0.79
N PHE A 7 -7.25 -0.11 0.75
CA PHE A 7 -7.57 0.85 1.81
C PHE A 7 -9.08 1.07 1.98
N ARG A 8 -9.82 1.16 0.88
CA ARG A 8 -11.28 1.38 0.94
C ARG A 8 -12.03 0.16 1.47
N THR A 9 -11.50 -1.06 1.29
CA THR A 9 -12.08 -2.28 1.91
C THR A 9 -11.78 -2.37 3.40
N LEU A 10 -10.78 -1.64 3.88
CA LEU A 10 -10.46 -1.48 5.30
C LEU A 10 -11.15 -0.25 5.93
N GLY A 11 -12.12 0.36 5.26
CA GLY A 11 -12.93 1.44 5.79
C GLY A 11 -12.20 2.76 6.05
N LEU A 12 -11.01 2.92 5.47
CA LEU A 12 -10.15 4.07 5.70
C LEU A 12 -10.50 5.25 4.79
N ASN A 13 -10.25 6.45 5.30
CA ASN A 13 -10.16 7.65 4.48
C ASN A 13 -8.86 7.61 3.66
N VAL A 14 -8.96 7.94 2.38
CA VAL A 14 -7.82 7.94 1.46
C VAL A 14 -7.83 9.21 0.63
N ASP A 15 -6.71 9.90 0.63
CA ASP A 15 -6.45 11.05 -0.23
C ASP A 15 -5.46 10.68 -1.32
N PHE A 16 -5.66 11.23 -2.52
CA PHE A 16 -4.64 11.27 -3.55
C PHE A 16 -3.89 12.60 -3.46
N VAL A 17 -2.59 12.51 -3.19
CA VAL A 17 -1.77 13.70 -2.92
C VAL A 17 -0.82 13.97 -4.07
N HIS A 18 -0.69 15.23 -4.46
CA HIS A 18 0.23 15.60 -5.51
C HIS A 18 1.69 15.62 -5.00
N LYS A 19 2.65 15.25 -5.85
CA LYS A 19 4.08 15.24 -5.52
C LYS A 19 4.66 16.58 -5.06
N LYS A 20 3.98 17.70 -5.36
CA LYS A 20 4.36 19.06 -4.90
C LYS A 20 3.76 19.43 -3.54
N THR A 21 2.98 18.57 -2.91
CA THR A 21 2.45 18.83 -1.56
C THR A 21 3.60 19.12 -0.61
N LYS A 22 3.50 20.22 0.12
CA LYS A 22 4.57 20.69 1.02
C LYS A 22 4.59 19.94 2.34
N ASP A 23 3.41 19.61 2.88
CA ASP A 23 3.25 19.00 4.18
C ASP A 23 2.45 17.70 4.09
N PHE A 24 3.01 16.64 4.65
CA PHE A 24 2.43 15.31 4.75
C PHE A 24 2.15 14.89 6.21
N SER A 25 2.33 15.78 7.18
CA SER A 25 2.29 15.46 8.62
C SER A 25 0.96 14.89 9.11
N ARG A 26 -0.15 15.19 8.42
CA ARG A 26 -1.49 14.69 8.75
C ARG A 26 -1.70 13.20 8.42
N TYR A 27 -0.81 12.57 7.63
CA TYR A 27 -0.97 11.19 7.21
C TYR A 27 -0.23 10.24 8.14
N LYS A 28 -0.89 9.17 8.55
CA LYS A 28 -0.27 8.09 9.33
C LYS A 28 0.46 7.08 8.45
N LEU A 29 -0.02 6.89 7.22
CA LEU A 29 0.61 6.05 6.21
C LEU A 29 0.56 6.72 4.84
N ILE A 30 1.65 6.64 4.09
CA ILE A 30 1.75 7.14 2.71
C ILE A 30 2.25 6.00 1.84
N SER A 31 1.45 5.65 0.82
CA SER A 31 1.80 4.63 -0.17
C SER A 31 2.16 5.27 -1.50
N ILE A 32 3.39 5.03 -1.96
CA ILE A 32 3.95 5.54 -3.21
C ILE A 32 4.18 4.35 -4.15
N VAL A 33 3.35 4.22 -5.18
CA VAL A 33 3.38 3.06 -6.07
C VAL A 33 3.65 3.49 -7.50
N GLY A 34 4.64 2.86 -8.13
CA GLY A 34 4.97 3.09 -9.53
C GLY A 34 5.56 4.47 -9.84
N ALA A 35 6.04 5.20 -8.84
CA ALA A 35 6.80 6.42 -9.03
C ALA A 35 8.21 6.07 -9.54
N ILE A 36 8.33 5.80 -10.84
CA ILE A 36 9.55 5.29 -11.48
C ILE A 36 10.77 6.16 -11.14
N HIS A 37 10.59 7.46 -11.10
CA HIS A 37 11.57 8.42 -10.60
C HIS A 37 10.96 9.20 -9.42
N ILE A 38 11.72 9.32 -8.34
CA ILE A 38 11.34 10.10 -7.15
C ILE A 38 12.50 11.04 -6.79
N SER A 39 12.22 12.33 -6.62
CA SER A 39 13.26 13.31 -6.31
C SER A 39 13.68 13.24 -4.85
N SER A 40 14.94 13.58 -4.57
CA SER A 40 15.46 13.68 -3.19
C SER A 40 14.67 14.66 -2.33
N GLU A 41 14.21 15.77 -2.93
CA GLU A 41 13.35 16.75 -2.26
C GLU A 41 12.02 16.13 -1.79
N LEU A 42 11.36 15.33 -2.64
CA LEU A 42 10.14 14.65 -2.23
C LEU A 42 10.42 13.62 -1.12
N ILE A 43 11.50 12.85 -1.24
CA ILE A 43 11.90 11.88 -0.20
C ILE A 43 12.15 12.60 1.13
N SER A 44 12.84 13.74 1.14
CA SER A 44 13.09 14.52 2.35
C SER A 44 11.78 14.98 3.02
N ARG A 45 10.81 15.46 2.24
CA ARG A 45 9.49 15.85 2.76
C ARG A 45 8.70 14.68 3.30
N LEU A 46 8.76 13.53 2.63
CA LEU A 46 8.13 12.28 3.09
C LEU A 46 8.76 11.82 4.42
N SER A 47 10.08 11.83 4.53
CA SER A 47 10.78 11.48 5.78
C SER A 47 10.40 12.40 6.94
N ALA A 48 10.22 13.69 6.67
CA ALA A 48 9.84 14.66 7.69
C ALA A 48 8.41 14.48 8.22
N SER A 49 7.54 13.78 7.48
CA SER A 49 6.13 13.60 7.85
C SER A 49 5.90 12.67 9.04
N LYS A 50 6.88 11.84 9.41
CA LYS A 50 6.76 10.76 10.41
C LYS A 50 5.73 9.67 10.04
N ALA A 51 5.13 9.73 8.86
CA ALA A 51 4.22 8.72 8.37
C ALA A 51 4.96 7.40 8.09
N LYS A 52 4.29 6.27 8.26
CA LYS A 52 4.77 4.99 7.74
C LYS A 52 4.82 5.07 6.21
N LEU A 53 5.98 4.87 5.62
CA LEU A 53 6.17 4.96 4.18
C LEU A 53 6.15 3.56 3.54
N VAL A 54 5.36 3.40 2.49
CA VAL A 54 5.34 2.19 1.66
C VAL A 54 5.72 2.58 0.24
N PHE A 55 6.86 2.09 -0.22
CA PHE A 55 7.30 2.21 -1.60
C PHE A 55 6.91 0.94 -2.34
N GLY A 56 5.94 1.06 -3.24
CA GLY A 56 5.44 -0.07 -4.03
C GLY A 56 6.30 -0.38 -5.25
N PRO A 57 5.89 -1.37 -6.05
CA PRO A 57 6.67 -1.88 -7.17
C PRO A 57 7.11 -0.76 -8.13
N ARG A 58 8.34 -0.86 -8.64
CA ARG A 58 8.97 0.07 -9.59
C ARG A 58 9.23 1.48 -9.06
N THR A 59 8.93 1.78 -7.79
CA THR A 59 9.22 3.09 -7.23
C THR A 59 10.74 3.28 -7.10
N GLY A 60 11.26 4.39 -7.62
CA GLY A 60 12.71 4.64 -7.65
C GLY A 60 13.49 3.76 -8.63
N ALA A 61 12.82 3.12 -9.60
CA ALA A 61 13.50 2.25 -10.57
C ALA A 61 14.43 3.00 -11.53
N ARG A 62 14.32 4.31 -11.61
CA ARG A 62 15.13 5.18 -12.50
C ARG A 62 15.60 6.44 -11.78
N VAL A 63 16.73 6.97 -12.22
CA VAL A 63 17.23 8.29 -11.82
C VAL A 63 16.77 9.38 -12.80
N GLY A 64 17.11 10.65 -12.54
CA GLY A 64 16.53 11.82 -13.20
C GLY A 64 16.52 11.81 -14.72
N ASN A 65 17.47 11.19 -15.38
CA ASN A 65 17.54 11.05 -16.85
C ASN A 65 17.00 9.69 -17.35
N MET A 66 16.15 9.04 -16.57
CA MET A 66 15.54 7.74 -16.83
C MET A 66 16.54 6.58 -16.96
N LYS A 67 17.79 6.77 -16.57
CA LYS A 67 18.79 5.70 -16.49
C LYS A 67 18.54 4.79 -15.28
N ILE A 68 19.02 3.55 -15.37
CA ILE A 68 19.06 2.65 -14.22
C ILE A 68 20.09 3.21 -13.22
N PRO A 69 19.78 3.23 -11.91
CA PRO A 69 20.74 3.64 -10.90
C PRO A 69 22.00 2.78 -10.94
N THR A 70 23.17 3.40 -10.79
CA THR A 70 24.47 2.69 -10.80
C THR A 70 24.54 1.63 -9.69
N ASN A 71 23.96 1.92 -8.53
CA ASN A 71 23.95 1.02 -7.36
C ASN A 71 22.67 0.17 -7.29
N LEU A 72 22.06 -0.15 -8.42
CA LEU A 72 20.78 -0.86 -8.56
C LEU A 72 19.57 -0.11 -7.97
N PRO A 73 18.34 -0.41 -8.48
CA PRO A 73 17.10 0.11 -7.90
C PRO A 73 16.84 -0.47 -6.48
N PRO A 74 16.01 0.21 -5.68
CA PRO A 74 15.45 1.52 -5.93
C PRO A 74 16.44 2.65 -5.59
N ALA A 75 16.36 3.76 -6.34
CA ALA A 75 17.12 4.98 -6.06
C ALA A 75 16.42 5.82 -4.97
N ILE A 76 16.27 5.24 -3.79
CA ILE A 76 15.60 5.83 -2.62
C ILE A 76 16.53 5.62 -1.42
N ASN A 77 17.00 6.72 -0.82
CA ASN A 77 17.95 6.63 0.30
C ASN A 77 17.39 5.95 1.56
N LEU A 78 16.06 5.90 1.70
CA LEU A 78 15.35 5.20 2.79
C LEU A 78 15.27 3.68 2.58
N VAL A 79 15.60 3.18 1.38
CA VAL A 79 15.58 1.76 1.04
C VAL A 79 17.00 1.32 0.71
N LYS A 80 17.57 0.46 1.52
CA LYS A 80 18.93 -0.09 1.35
C LYS A 80 18.94 -1.38 0.57
N SER A 81 17.90 -2.19 0.72
CA SER A 81 17.70 -3.39 -0.10
C SER A 81 17.65 -3.05 -1.58
N LYS A 82 18.10 -3.98 -2.45
CA LYS A 82 18.29 -3.74 -3.87
C LYS A 82 17.54 -4.74 -4.74
N VAL A 83 16.98 -4.26 -5.83
CA VAL A 83 16.32 -5.10 -6.84
C VAL A 83 17.39 -5.64 -7.79
N LEU A 84 17.58 -6.95 -7.77
CA LEU A 84 18.52 -7.65 -8.64
C LEU A 84 17.91 -8.02 -9.98
N ARG A 85 16.65 -8.42 -9.96
CA ARG A 85 15.94 -8.95 -11.12
C ARG A 85 14.47 -8.56 -11.10
N VAL A 86 13.90 -8.37 -12.26
CA VAL A 86 12.48 -8.08 -12.49
C VAL A 86 11.90 -9.18 -13.36
N GLU A 87 10.72 -9.66 -13.00
CA GLU A 87 9.98 -10.68 -13.72
C GLU A 87 8.56 -10.19 -13.99
N THR A 88 8.11 -10.30 -15.23
CA THR A 88 6.72 -10.10 -15.62
C THR A 88 6.05 -11.46 -15.72
N LEU A 89 4.97 -11.67 -15.01
CA LEU A 89 4.21 -12.91 -15.03
C LEU A 89 3.15 -12.87 -16.14
N PRO A 90 2.96 -13.98 -16.86
CA PRO A 90 1.83 -14.13 -17.77
C PRO A 90 0.48 -13.93 -17.06
N PRO A 91 -0.58 -13.51 -17.75
CA PRO A 91 -1.87 -13.19 -17.15
C PRO A 91 -2.48 -14.29 -16.27
N ASN A 92 -2.21 -15.55 -16.60
CA ASN A 92 -2.78 -16.72 -15.91
C ASN A 92 -1.84 -17.31 -14.85
N LEU A 93 -0.68 -16.67 -14.60
CA LEU A 93 0.28 -17.12 -13.60
C LEU A 93 0.24 -16.17 -12.40
N SER A 94 0.10 -16.77 -11.24
CA SER A 94 0.29 -16.10 -9.96
C SER A 94 1.13 -16.97 -9.03
N LEU A 95 1.82 -16.35 -8.09
CA LEU A 95 2.63 -17.03 -7.09
C LEU A 95 2.03 -16.78 -5.71
N GLU A 96 1.88 -17.85 -4.95
CA GLU A 96 1.31 -17.78 -3.61
C GLU A 96 2.22 -17.04 -2.64
N ILE A 97 1.59 -16.20 -1.80
CA ILE A 97 2.24 -15.42 -0.75
C ILE A 97 2.05 -16.14 0.58
N ASP A 98 3.03 -16.06 1.44
CA ASP A 98 2.93 -16.49 2.83
C ASP A 98 2.54 -15.29 3.70
N PRO A 99 1.48 -15.38 4.52
CA PRO A 99 0.61 -16.53 4.77
C PRO A 99 -0.56 -16.68 3.77
N ILE A 100 -0.96 -15.63 3.05
CA ILE A 100 -2.14 -15.65 2.17
C ILE A 100 -2.07 -14.56 1.09
N GLY A 101 -2.69 -14.81 -0.06
CA GLY A 101 -2.74 -13.92 -1.21
C GLY A 101 -1.85 -14.40 -2.35
N GLN A 102 -1.84 -13.61 -3.42
CA GLN A 102 -1.08 -13.94 -4.62
C GLN A 102 -0.32 -12.72 -5.14
N ALA A 103 0.92 -12.96 -5.58
CA ALA A 103 1.68 -12.04 -6.41
C ALA A 103 1.39 -12.35 -7.89
N ASN A 104 1.07 -11.33 -8.66
CA ASN A 104 0.71 -11.45 -10.07
C ASN A 104 1.36 -10.35 -10.90
N ARG A 105 1.37 -10.49 -12.22
CA ARG A 105 1.82 -9.50 -13.21
C ARG A 105 3.28 -9.08 -13.10
N TYR A 106 3.81 -8.77 -11.92
CA TYR A 106 5.11 -8.16 -11.75
C TYR A 106 5.74 -8.50 -10.40
N ILE A 107 6.97 -9.00 -10.42
CA ILE A 107 7.73 -9.37 -9.22
C ILE A 107 9.17 -8.88 -9.36
N GLU A 108 9.71 -8.34 -8.29
CA GLU A 108 11.12 -8.00 -8.14
C GLU A 108 11.81 -9.01 -7.21
N THR A 109 12.96 -9.48 -7.60
CA THR A 109 13.85 -10.24 -6.72
C THR A 109 14.67 -9.24 -5.91
N ILE A 110 14.46 -9.23 -4.61
CA ILE A 110 15.09 -8.28 -3.69
C ILE A 110 16.30 -8.95 -3.03
N ASN A 111 17.47 -8.30 -3.13
CA ASN A 111 18.59 -8.55 -2.26
C ASN A 111 18.39 -7.74 -0.98
N VAL A 112 18.08 -8.43 0.10
CA VAL A 112 17.79 -7.81 1.40
C VAL A 112 19.07 -7.28 2.00
N ASP A 113 19.10 -5.99 2.36
CA ASP A 113 20.23 -5.38 3.06
C ASP A 113 20.41 -6.02 4.45
N SER A 114 21.64 -6.09 4.94
CA SER A 114 21.97 -6.72 6.24
C SER A 114 21.23 -6.09 7.44
N ASN A 115 20.80 -4.84 7.31
CA ASN A 115 20.05 -4.11 8.35
C ASN A 115 18.55 -4.03 8.06
N ALA A 116 18.10 -4.67 6.99
CA ALA A 116 16.67 -4.80 6.66
C ALA A 116 16.17 -6.21 7.03
N THR A 117 14.86 -6.35 7.18
CA THR A 117 14.23 -7.65 7.43
C THR A 117 13.23 -8.00 6.34
N PRO A 118 13.11 -9.27 5.96
CA PRO A 118 12.00 -9.73 5.13
C PRO A 118 10.67 -9.35 5.78
N TYR A 119 9.78 -8.74 5.02
CA TYR A 119 8.46 -8.35 5.48
C TYR A 119 7.35 -9.21 4.87
N LEU A 120 7.53 -9.62 3.62
CA LEU A 120 6.61 -10.51 2.91
C LEU A 120 7.41 -11.44 1.99
N THR A 121 7.04 -12.72 1.97
CA THR A 121 7.68 -13.73 1.15
C THR A 121 6.66 -14.48 0.29
N LEU A 122 7.11 -15.03 -0.82
CA LEU A 122 6.39 -16.08 -1.53
C LEU A 122 6.55 -17.40 -0.79
N LYS A 123 5.64 -18.34 -0.97
CA LYS A 123 5.74 -19.71 -0.39
C LYS A 123 7.01 -20.45 -0.76
N ASN A 124 7.67 -20.10 -1.86
CA ASN A 124 8.97 -20.63 -2.24
C ASN A 124 10.17 -19.96 -1.53
N GLY A 125 9.91 -19.10 -0.55
CA GLY A 125 10.93 -18.39 0.24
C GLY A 125 11.48 -17.10 -0.39
N LYS A 126 11.08 -16.74 -1.62
CA LYS A 126 11.52 -15.51 -2.27
C LYS A 126 10.95 -14.27 -1.56
N VAL A 127 11.82 -13.37 -1.11
CA VAL A 127 11.41 -12.11 -0.47
C VAL A 127 10.86 -11.15 -1.53
N ILE A 128 9.66 -10.63 -1.29
CA ILE A 128 8.96 -9.68 -2.16
C ILE A 128 8.62 -8.37 -1.47
N ALA A 129 8.85 -8.26 -0.15
CA ALA A 129 8.84 -6.99 0.55
C ALA A 129 9.86 -7.01 1.69
N THR A 130 10.42 -5.82 2.00
CA THR A 130 11.40 -5.62 3.08
C THR A 130 10.94 -4.50 4.01
N SER A 131 11.24 -4.67 5.29
CA SER A 131 11.19 -3.60 6.28
C SER A 131 12.60 -3.04 6.46
N GLU A 132 12.75 -1.78 6.15
CA GLU A 132 14.05 -1.10 6.15
C GLU A 132 14.37 -0.47 7.52
N VAL A 133 15.63 -0.29 7.82
CA VAL A 133 16.10 0.37 9.06
C VAL A 133 15.52 1.77 9.24
N SER A 134 15.18 2.44 8.15
CA SER A 134 14.50 3.73 8.15
C SER A 134 13.04 3.66 8.64
N GLY A 135 12.49 2.47 8.86
CA GLY A 135 11.08 2.23 9.11
C GLY A 135 10.21 2.17 7.84
N ALA A 136 10.78 2.44 6.67
CA ALA A 136 10.05 2.31 5.42
C ALA A 136 9.87 0.85 5.01
N ILE A 137 8.78 0.58 4.28
CA ILE A 137 8.55 -0.71 3.62
C ILE A 137 8.80 -0.55 2.12
N TYR A 138 9.55 -1.48 1.55
CA TYR A 138 9.64 -1.63 0.10
C TYR A 138 8.91 -2.89 -0.34
N LEU A 139 7.87 -2.74 -1.16
CA LEU A 139 7.08 -3.82 -1.73
C LEU A 139 7.45 -3.97 -3.20
N GLY A 140 8.16 -5.05 -3.56
CA GLY A 140 8.66 -5.32 -4.91
C GLY A 140 7.72 -6.19 -5.76
N SER A 141 6.44 -6.27 -5.43
CA SER A 141 5.51 -7.11 -6.18
C SER A 141 4.13 -6.48 -6.32
N MET A 142 3.45 -6.79 -7.40
CA MET A 142 2.01 -6.51 -7.52
C MET A 142 1.24 -7.65 -6.90
N LEU A 143 0.46 -7.33 -5.86
CA LEU A 143 -0.36 -8.28 -5.12
C LEU A 143 -1.80 -8.23 -5.61
N ASP A 144 -2.53 -9.33 -5.44
CA ASP A 144 -3.97 -9.35 -5.57
C ASP A 144 -4.66 -8.59 -4.42
N GLN A 145 -5.98 -8.48 -4.45
CA GLN A 145 -6.72 -7.70 -3.44
C GLN A 145 -6.62 -8.34 -2.05
N GLU A 146 -6.55 -9.65 -1.95
CA GLU A 146 -6.41 -10.36 -0.68
C GLU A 146 -5.01 -10.13 -0.09
N GLY A 147 -3.98 -10.33 -0.89
CA GLY A 147 -2.60 -10.04 -0.48
C GLY A 147 -2.39 -8.59 -0.05
N LEU A 148 -2.95 -7.62 -0.80
CA LEU A 148 -2.89 -6.20 -0.41
C LEU A 148 -3.65 -5.93 0.88
N ARG A 149 -4.82 -6.55 1.07
CA ARG A 149 -5.61 -6.40 2.29
C ARG A 149 -4.84 -6.89 3.51
N VAL A 150 -4.25 -8.08 3.44
CA VAL A 150 -3.45 -8.66 4.53
C VAL A 150 -2.19 -7.84 4.79
N PHE A 151 -1.48 -7.46 3.73
CA PHE A 151 -0.30 -6.60 3.80
C PHE A 151 -0.57 -5.28 4.55
N TYR A 152 -1.63 -4.57 4.16
CA TYR A 152 -1.96 -3.29 4.80
C TYR A 152 -2.57 -3.46 6.19
N LYS A 153 -3.33 -4.54 6.42
CA LYS A 153 -3.83 -4.86 7.76
C LYS A 153 -2.66 -5.00 8.74
N GLY A 154 -1.64 -5.79 8.39
CA GLY A 154 -0.44 -5.95 9.23
C GLY A 154 0.26 -4.62 9.52
N LEU A 155 0.36 -3.72 8.51
CA LEU A 155 0.94 -2.39 8.72
C LEU A 155 0.07 -1.50 9.63
N PHE A 156 -1.26 -1.55 9.52
CA PHE A 156 -2.14 -0.78 10.39
C PHE A 156 -2.13 -1.27 11.83
N ASP A 157 -2.05 -2.58 12.03
CA ASP A 157 -1.85 -3.17 13.36
C ASP A 157 -0.52 -2.68 13.98
N GLU A 158 0.57 -2.66 13.18
CA GLU A 158 1.90 -2.17 13.60
C GLU A 158 1.88 -0.68 14.01
N ILE A 159 1.23 0.17 13.24
CA ILE A 159 1.18 1.62 13.50
C ILE A 159 -0.05 2.07 14.27
N GLN A 160 -0.82 1.13 14.82
CA GLN A 160 -2.01 1.38 15.63
C GLN A 160 -3.03 2.30 14.94
N VAL A 161 -3.34 2.00 13.69
CA VAL A 161 -4.40 2.66 12.93
C VAL A 161 -5.63 1.77 12.93
N ASP A 162 -6.72 2.28 13.51
CA ASP A 162 -8.00 1.59 13.49
C ASP A 162 -8.53 1.44 12.07
N TYR A 163 -8.99 0.26 11.75
CA TYR A 163 -9.64 -0.04 10.48
C TYR A 163 -10.92 -0.84 10.71
N LEU A 164 -11.78 -0.82 9.72
CA LEU A 164 -13.02 -1.57 9.72
C LEU A 164 -13.15 -2.34 8.42
N LEU A 165 -13.22 -3.67 8.52
CA LEU A 165 -13.45 -4.49 7.33
C LEU A 165 -14.85 -4.21 6.76
N MET A 166 -14.85 -3.66 5.54
CA MET A 166 -16.09 -3.26 4.87
C MET A 166 -16.69 -4.43 4.09
N PRO A 167 -18.02 -4.61 4.13
CA PRO A 167 -18.67 -5.54 3.22
C PRO A 167 -18.41 -5.16 1.75
N VAL A 168 -18.43 -6.16 0.87
CA VAL A 168 -18.20 -5.93 -0.56
C VAL A 168 -19.21 -4.90 -1.10
N GLY A 169 -18.70 -3.92 -1.83
CA GLY A 169 -19.51 -2.84 -2.39
C GLY A 169 -19.95 -1.76 -1.39
N VAL A 170 -19.65 -1.90 -0.10
CA VAL A 170 -19.91 -0.85 0.89
C VAL A 170 -18.64 -0.03 1.12
N ARG A 171 -18.80 1.27 1.28
CA ARG A 171 -17.70 2.20 1.58
C ARG A 171 -18.07 3.11 2.75
N ARG A 172 -17.07 3.45 3.53
CA ARG A 172 -17.16 4.38 4.66
C ARG A 172 -16.26 5.57 4.41
N ARG A 173 -16.69 6.75 4.87
CA ARG A 173 -15.87 7.94 4.98
C ARG A 173 -16.15 8.60 6.31
N CYS A 174 -15.11 9.02 7.03
CA CYS A 174 -15.22 9.74 8.29
C CYS A 174 -14.79 11.19 8.13
N THR A 175 -15.46 12.07 8.84
CA THR A 175 -15.00 13.42 9.16
C THR A 175 -14.63 13.46 10.65
N ASP A 176 -14.40 14.62 11.21
CA ASP A 176 -14.06 14.77 12.64
C ASP A 176 -15.23 14.44 13.57
N SER A 177 -16.46 14.54 13.08
CA SER A 177 -17.69 14.39 13.88
C SER A 177 -18.68 13.34 13.36
N GLU A 178 -18.50 12.85 12.15
CA GLU A 178 -19.49 12.03 11.46
C GLU A 178 -18.85 10.96 10.62
N GLU A 179 -19.59 9.90 10.38
CA GLU A 179 -19.27 8.91 9.36
C GLU A 179 -20.40 8.78 8.34
N PHE A 180 -20.00 8.59 7.10
CA PHE A 180 -20.87 8.38 5.96
C PHE A 180 -20.64 6.98 5.43
N TRP A 181 -21.72 6.25 5.23
CA TRP A 181 -21.74 4.91 4.67
C TRP A 181 -22.48 4.91 3.35
N PHE A 182 -21.92 4.21 2.36
CA PHE A 182 -22.47 4.15 1.00
C PHE A 182 -22.56 2.69 0.57
N ASN A 183 -23.74 2.22 0.20
CA ASN A 183 -23.95 0.92 -0.43
C ASN A 183 -23.97 1.09 -1.95
N TYR A 184 -22.96 0.61 -2.65
CA TYR A 184 -22.85 0.64 -4.11
C TYR A 184 -23.41 -0.62 -4.76
N ASN A 185 -24.06 -1.51 -3.98
CA ASN A 185 -24.69 -2.71 -4.52
C ASN A 185 -26.13 -2.42 -4.95
N ASP A 186 -26.63 -3.26 -5.84
CA ASP A 186 -28.03 -3.34 -6.27
C ASP A 186 -28.94 -4.12 -5.31
N ARG A 187 -28.39 -4.56 -4.17
CA ARG A 187 -29.06 -5.35 -3.13
C ARG A 187 -28.84 -4.77 -1.74
N THR A 188 -29.70 -5.17 -0.82
CA THR A 188 -29.53 -4.86 0.61
C THR A 188 -28.31 -5.58 1.17
N ILE A 189 -27.50 -4.84 1.91
CA ILE A 189 -26.28 -5.36 2.58
C ILE A 189 -26.41 -5.12 4.07
N GLU A 190 -26.15 -6.17 4.84
CA GLU A 190 -26.02 -6.08 6.30
C GLU A 190 -24.69 -5.42 6.66
N THR A 191 -24.72 -4.50 7.61
CA THR A 191 -23.55 -3.79 8.14
C THR A 191 -23.62 -3.72 9.65
N LYS A 192 -22.53 -3.35 10.32
CA LYS A 192 -22.56 -3.10 11.79
C LYS A 192 -23.59 -2.04 12.21
N ASN A 193 -24.00 -1.16 11.29
CA ASN A 193 -24.98 -0.10 11.51
C ASN A 193 -26.39 -0.47 10.98
N GLY A 194 -26.69 -1.78 10.88
CA GLY A 194 -27.91 -2.33 10.34
C GLY A 194 -27.90 -2.46 8.82
N ASN A 195 -29.05 -2.86 8.29
CA ASN A 195 -29.21 -3.08 6.86
C ASN A 195 -29.16 -1.76 6.06
N MET A 196 -28.46 -1.80 4.94
CA MET A 196 -28.42 -0.72 3.96
C MET A 196 -29.10 -1.16 2.66
N LYS A 197 -30.12 -0.42 2.22
CA LYS A 197 -30.81 -0.68 0.96
C LYS A 197 -29.88 -0.47 -0.25
N PRO A 198 -30.29 -0.94 -1.46
CA PRO A 198 -29.57 -0.62 -2.69
C PRO A 198 -29.35 0.89 -2.84
N ALA A 199 -28.13 1.29 -3.22
CA ALA A 199 -27.71 2.67 -3.44
C ALA A 199 -27.97 3.63 -2.24
N GLU A 200 -28.15 3.09 -1.03
CA GLU A 200 -28.38 3.92 0.16
C GLU A 200 -27.09 4.58 0.64
N ALA A 201 -27.24 5.83 1.07
CA ALA A 201 -26.25 6.57 1.84
C ALA A 201 -26.79 6.83 3.25
N LYS A 202 -26.01 6.49 4.28
CA LYS A 202 -26.31 6.78 5.68
C LYS A 202 -25.29 7.76 6.24
N ARG A 203 -25.78 8.71 7.02
CA ARG A 203 -24.99 9.64 7.83
C ARG A 203 -25.19 9.30 9.29
N LEU A 204 -24.11 9.12 10.03
CA LEU A 204 -24.11 8.70 11.43
C LEU A 204 -23.14 9.60 12.22
N PRO A 205 -23.46 9.95 13.48
CA PRO A 205 -22.50 10.61 14.34
C PRO A 205 -21.32 9.67 14.63
N LEU A 206 -20.12 10.22 14.72
CA LEU A 206 -18.98 9.55 15.33
C LEU A 206 -19.21 9.56 16.85
N ILE A 207 -19.34 8.37 17.42
CA ILE A 207 -19.46 8.16 18.87
C ILE A 207 -18.07 7.99 19.46
#